data_2b5e4fa19396294a66d2dae9919b40f0
#
_entry.id   2b5e4fa19396294a66d2dae9919b40f0
#
_cell.length_a   1.000
_cell.length_b   1.000
_cell.length_c   1.000
_cell.angle_alpha   90.00
_cell.angle_beta   90.00
_cell.angle_gamma   90.00
#
_symmetry.space_group_name_H-M   'P 1'
#
loop_
_entity.id
_entity.type
_entity.pdbx_description
1 polymer ?
#
loop_
_entity_poly.entity_id
_entity_poly.type
_entity_poly.pdbx_seq_one_letter_code
_entity_poly.pdbx_strand_id
1 'polypeptide(L)'
;MDRILNWSNSSGLQLTNSLTAIGSAGSLGHGFNHTPIYFPEMQTDFIFAVFASNFGFIGVLCLISLLIYFDINIISLAEKTNDACDKFTVGGIIAVLLFQQIQNISMTIGLLPIMGITLPFISYGGSSLLSYMILIGMLFNISNEKLRFKN
;
A
#
# COMPACT_ATOMS: atom_id res chain seq x y z
N MET A 1 -16.69 27.91 -10.02
CA MET A 1 -15.23 28.13 -9.94
C MET A 1 -14.71 27.87 -8.55
N ASP A 2 -15.45 28.22 -7.49
CA ASP A 2 -15.08 28.04 -6.09
C ASP A 2 -14.90 26.58 -5.64
N ARG A 3 -15.64 25.63 -6.23
CA ARG A 3 -15.48 24.21 -5.92
C ARG A 3 -14.13 23.64 -6.36
N ILE A 4 -13.60 24.09 -7.51
CA ILE A 4 -12.30 23.64 -8.02
C ILE A 4 -11.16 24.23 -7.19
N LEU A 5 -11.28 25.52 -6.82
CA LEU A 5 -10.31 26.20 -5.96
C LEU A 5 -10.29 25.60 -4.55
N ASN A 6 -11.45 25.30 -3.98
CA ASN A 6 -11.54 24.63 -2.67
C ASN A 6 -10.97 23.22 -2.70
N TRP A 7 -11.18 22.46 -3.79
CA TRP A 7 -10.61 21.13 -3.94
C TRP A 7 -9.09 21.17 -4.08
N SER A 8 -8.55 22.10 -4.86
CA SER A 8 -7.09 22.25 -5.02
C SER A 8 -6.42 22.71 -3.71
N ASN A 9 -7.09 23.55 -2.93
CA ASN A 9 -6.60 24.00 -1.61
C ASN A 9 -6.65 22.88 -0.57
N SER A 10 -7.71 22.08 -0.54
CA SER A 10 -7.84 20.97 0.41
C SER A 10 -6.84 19.83 0.11
N SER A 11 -6.65 19.49 -1.16
CA SER A 11 -5.65 18.49 -1.54
C SER A 11 -4.21 18.97 -1.27
N GLY A 12 -3.94 20.25 -1.50
CA GLY A 12 -2.65 20.86 -1.15
C GLY A 12 -2.37 20.82 0.36
N LEU A 13 -3.38 21.10 1.20
CA LEU A 13 -3.27 21.04 2.66
C LEU A 13 -3.03 19.59 3.14
N GLN A 14 -3.74 18.61 2.58
CA GLN A 14 -3.53 17.20 2.92
C GLN A 14 -2.11 16.74 2.60
N LEU A 15 -1.59 17.09 1.44
CA LEU A 15 -0.21 16.79 1.05
C LEU A 15 0.80 17.46 1.99
N THR A 16 0.62 18.76 2.27
CA THR A 16 1.50 19.49 3.19
C THR A 16 1.50 18.86 4.58
N ASN A 17 0.34 18.47 5.09
CA ASN A 17 0.21 17.81 6.38
C ASN A 17 0.88 16.43 6.38
N SER A 18 0.74 15.63 5.30
CA SER A 18 1.41 14.34 5.19
C SER A 18 2.94 14.48 5.16
N LEU A 19 3.46 15.43 4.38
CA LEU A 19 4.90 15.72 4.32
C LEU A 19 5.45 16.21 5.67
N THR A 20 4.68 17.05 6.36
CA THR A 20 5.06 17.52 7.70
C THR A 20 5.04 16.38 8.71
N ALA A 21 4.04 15.50 8.66
CA ALA A 21 3.96 14.32 9.51
C ALA A 21 5.15 13.36 9.30
N ILE A 22 5.52 13.10 8.04
CA ILE A 22 6.68 12.28 7.70
C ILE A 22 7.98 12.97 8.12
N GLY A 23 8.13 14.26 7.81
CA GLY A 23 9.36 15.02 8.08
C GLY A 23 9.64 15.25 9.57
N SER A 24 8.59 15.35 10.39
CA SER A 24 8.72 15.54 11.85
C SER A 24 9.06 14.26 12.60
N ALA A 25 8.86 13.08 11.99
CA ALA A 25 8.97 11.78 12.66
C ALA A 25 10.40 11.39 13.07
N GLY A 26 11.41 11.93 12.41
CA GLY A 26 12.81 11.55 12.70
C GLY A 26 13.10 10.06 12.46
N SER A 27 14.05 9.52 13.22
CA SER A 27 14.48 8.11 13.05
C SER A 27 13.53 7.09 13.71
N LEU A 28 12.98 7.43 14.88
CA LEU A 28 12.18 6.51 15.72
C LEU A 28 10.68 6.82 15.71
N GLY A 29 10.26 7.95 15.13
CA GLY A 29 8.87 8.41 15.15
C GLY A 29 8.44 9.04 16.48
N HIS A 30 7.18 9.50 16.51
CA HIS A 30 6.59 10.12 17.71
C HIS A 30 6.02 9.08 18.70
N GLY A 31 5.98 7.78 18.31
CA GLY A 31 5.36 6.73 19.09
C GLY A 31 3.92 6.43 18.65
N PHE A 32 3.41 5.28 19.11
CA PHE A 32 2.09 4.80 18.71
C PHE A 32 0.99 5.79 19.12
N ASN A 33 0.16 6.20 18.16
CA ASN A 33 -0.97 7.12 18.34
C ASN A 33 -0.60 8.56 18.81
N HIS A 34 0.63 9.00 18.57
CA HIS A 34 1.10 10.35 18.88
C HIS A 34 1.38 11.19 17.62
N THR A 35 0.61 11.01 16.57
CA THR A 35 0.73 11.82 15.34
C THR A 35 0.44 13.27 15.66
N PRO A 36 1.38 14.21 15.43
CA PRO A 36 1.22 15.61 15.84
C PRO A 36 0.20 16.38 15.00
N ILE A 37 -0.17 15.87 13.84
CA ILE A 37 -1.07 16.54 12.90
C ILE A 37 -2.19 15.59 12.54
N TYR A 38 -3.43 16.03 12.77
CA TYR A 38 -4.63 15.32 12.34
C TYR A 38 -5.14 15.92 11.02
N PHE A 39 -5.40 15.07 10.03
CA PHE A 39 -5.99 15.46 8.75
C PHE A 39 -6.99 14.41 8.25
N PRO A 40 -7.95 14.80 7.41
CA PRO A 40 -8.91 13.87 6.83
C PRO A 40 -8.19 12.74 6.06
N GLU A 41 -8.82 11.55 5.99
CA GLU A 41 -8.36 10.39 5.24
C GLU A 41 -7.01 9.78 5.70
N MET A 42 -6.60 10.07 6.95
CA MET A 42 -5.36 9.52 7.55
C MET A 42 -5.33 7.99 7.55
N GLN A 43 -6.49 7.35 7.76
CA GLN A 43 -6.61 5.89 7.93
C GLN A 43 -6.79 5.15 6.60
N THR A 44 -7.15 5.86 5.55
CA THR A 44 -7.42 5.31 4.23
C THR A 44 -6.24 5.56 3.28
N ASP A 45 -6.18 6.74 2.70
CA ASP A 45 -5.28 7.08 1.61
C ASP A 45 -3.89 7.49 2.07
N PHE A 46 -3.79 8.11 3.25
CA PHE A 46 -2.53 8.62 3.82
C PHE A 46 -1.98 7.75 4.95
N ILE A 47 -2.37 6.47 5.00
CA ILE A 47 -1.92 5.56 6.07
C ILE A 47 -0.40 5.43 6.13
N PHE A 48 0.29 5.49 4.99
CA PHE A 48 1.76 5.46 4.94
C PHE A 48 2.38 6.64 5.69
N ALA A 49 1.82 7.87 5.55
CA ALA A 49 2.30 9.04 6.28
C ALA A 49 2.08 8.90 7.80
N VAL A 50 0.94 8.36 8.21
CA VAL A 50 0.64 8.07 9.62
C VAL A 50 1.61 7.03 10.18
N PHE A 51 1.85 5.96 9.42
CA PHE A 51 2.81 4.93 9.80
C PHE A 51 4.22 5.51 9.96
N ALA A 52 4.66 6.32 9.00
CA ALA A 52 5.93 7.01 9.05
C ALA A 52 6.04 7.95 10.25
N SER A 53 4.97 8.70 10.55
CA SER A 53 4.92 9.59 11.72
C SER A 53 5.05 8.83 13.05
N ASN A 54 4.39 7.67 13.16
CA ASN A 54 4.39 6.90 14.40
C ASN A 54 5.70 6.13 14.64
N PHE A 55 6.25 5.50 13.59
CA PHE A 55 7.38 4.58 13.70
C PHE A 55 8.70 5.13 13.13
N GLY A 56 8.67 6.33 12.53
CA GLY A 56 9.83 6.97 11.97
C GLY A 56 10.45 6.26 10.79
N PHE A 57 11.68 6.65 10.46
CA PHE A 57 12.42 6.12 9.32
C PHE A 57 12.67 4.60 9.42
N ILE A 58 12.98 4.09 10.62
CA ILE A 58 13.23 2.66 10.85
C ILE A 58 11.96 1.84 10.59
N GLY A 59 10.81 2.32 11.07
CA GLY A 59 9.53 1.65 10.81
C GLY A 59 9.18 1.62 9.33
N VAL A 60 9.37 2.73 8.62
CA VAL A 60 9.15 2.81 7.16
C VAL A 60 10.04 1.82 6.41
N LEU A 61 11.31 1.71 6.78
CA LEU A 61 12.24 0.78 6.14
C LEU A 61 11.82 -0.67 6.37
N CYS A 62 11.37 -0.99 7.58
CA CYS A 62 10.82 -2.31 7.91
C CYS A 62 9.55 -2.62 7.09
N LEU A 63 8.62 -1.66 6.99
CA LEU A 63 7.39 -1.81 6.21
C LEU A 63 7.68 -2.06 4.72
N ILE A 64 8.54 -1.24 4.11
CA ILE A 64 8.92 -1.39 2.70
C ILE A 64 9.60 -2.74 2.47
N SER A 65 10.49 -3.16 3.38
CA SER A 65 11.15 -4.48 3.29
C SER A 65 10.14 -5.63 3.34
N LEU A 66 9.11 -5.51 4.16
CA LEU A 66 8.05 -6.52 4.28
C LEU A 66 7.18 -6.56 3.01
N LEU A 67 6.84 -5.42 2.42
CA LEU A 67 6.11 -5.34 1.16
C LEU A 67 6.91 -5.97 0.02
N ILE A 68 8.18 -5.62 -0.11
CA ILE A 68 9.08 -6.20 -1.12
C ILE A 68 9.21 -7.72 -0.94
N TYR A 69 9.38 -8.18 0.31
CA TYR A 69 9.45 -9.62 0.61
C TYR A 69 8.16 -10.34 0.19
N PHE A 70 7.01 -9.75 0.45
CA PHE A 70 5.71 -10.29 0.04
C PHE A 70 5.60 -10.38 -1.49
N ASP A 71 5.97 -9.32 -2.21
CA ASP A 71 5.92 -9.27 -3.67
C ASP A 71 6.86 -10.28 -4.33
N ILE A 72 8.07 -10.45 -3.80
CA ILE A 72 9.04 -11.46 -4.27
C ILE A 72 8.47 -12.87 -4.12
N ASN A 73 7.75 -13.17 -3.03
CA ASN A 73 7.13 -14.48 -2.85
C ASN A 73 6.02 -14.74 -3.89
N ILE A 74 5.23 -13.73 -4.26
CA ILE A 74 4.21 -13.87 -5.31
C ILE A 74 4.89 -14.08 -6.68
N ILE A 75 5.93 -13.32 -7.00
CA ILE A 75 6.71 -13.48 -8.24
C ILE A 75 7.29 -14.90 -8.32
N SER A 76 7.89 -15.39 -7.24
CA SER A 76 8.42 -16.75 -7.17
C SER A 76 7.35 -17.83 -7.37
N LEU A 77 6.10 -17.56 -6.99
CA LEU A 77 4.98 -18.45 -7.27
C LEU A 77 4.69 -18.49 -8.78
N ALA A 78 4.67 -17.34 -9.46
CA ALA A 78 4.47 -17.26 -10.90
C ALA A 78 5.55 -18.01 -11.70
N GLU A 79 6.82 -17.87 -11.31
CA GLU A 79 7.94 -18.56 -11.95
C GLU A 79 7.86 -20.09 -11.84
N LYS A 80 7.37 -20.55 -10.69
CA LYS A 80 7.25 -21.98 -10.39
C LYS A 80 6.01 -22.64 -11.00
N THR A 81 5.05 -21.90 -11.50
CA THR A 81 3.81 -22.40 -12.10
C THR A 81 4.04 -22.79 -13.54
N ASN A 82 3.56 -23.96 -13.97
CA ASN A 82 3.75 -24.47 -15.32
C ASN A 82 2.61 -24.07 -16.27
N ASP A 83 1.40 -23.88 -15.75
CA ASP A 83 0.25 -23.46 -16.56
C ASP A 83 0.36 -21.98 -16.93
N ALA A 84 0.17 -21.71 -18.22
CA ALA A 84 0.21 -20.34 -18.75
C ALA A 84 -0.92 -19.47 -18.20
N CYS A 85 -2.13 -20.04 -18.03
CA CYS A 85 -3.28 -19.31 -17.50
C CYS A 85 -3.03 -18.84 -16.07
N ASP A 86 -2.52 -19.73 -15.21
CA ASP A 86 -2.18 -19.42 -13.83
C ASP A 86 -1.05 -18.40 -13.74
N LYS A 87 -0.05 -18.52 -14.60
CA LYS A 87 1.06 -17.58 -14.69
C LYS A 87 0.60 -16.16 -15.02
N PHE A 88 -0.30 -15.99 -15.96
CA PHE A 88 -0.88 -14.70 -16.30
C PHE A 88 -1.76 -14.17 -15.17
N THR A 89 -2.50 -15.04 -14.50
CA THR A 89 -3.33 -14.65 -13.33
C THR A 89 -2.46 -14.11 -12.20
N VAL A 90 -1.40 -14.82 -11.83
CA VAL A 90 -0.46 -14.34 -10.78
C VAL A 90 0.22 -13.03 -11.22
N GLY A 91 0.62 -12.94 -12.51
CA GLY A 91 1.18 -11.71 -13.09
C GLY A 91 0.23 -10.51 -13.00
N GLY A 92 -1.06 -10.71 -13.26
CA GLY A 92 -2.09 -9.67 -13.10
C GLY A 92 -2.27 -9.24 -11.65
N ILE A 93 -2.28 -10.18 -10.71
CA ILE A 93 -2.42 -9.90 -9.28
C ILE A 93 -1.24 -9.07 -8.77
N ILE A 94 0.00 -9.48 -9.08
CA ILE A 94 1.19 -8.74 -8.64
C ILE A 94 1.24 -7.34 -9.25
N ALA A 95 0.85 -7.18 -10.52
CA ALA A 95 0.81 -5.87 -11.17
C ALA A 95 -0.15 -4.90 -10.47
N VAL A 96 -1.34 -5.37 -10.06
CA VAL A 96 -2.31 -4.56 -9.31
C VAL A 96 -1.76 -4.18 -7.94
N LEU A 97 -1.17 -5.13 -7.20
CA LEU A 97 -0.62 -4.87 -5.86
C LEU A 97 0.54 -3.87 -5.92
N LEU A 98 1.50 -4.07 -6.83
CA LEU A 98 2.63 -3.15 -7.01
C LEU A 98 2.17 -1.76 -7.42
N PHE A 99 1.20 -1.66 -8.34
CA PHE A 99 0.66 -0.36 -8.74
C PHE A 99 0.07 0.40 -7.55
N GLN A 100 -0.73 -0.26 -6.72
CA GLN A 100 -1.36 0.36 -5.56
C GLN A 100 -0.34 0.75 -4.49
N GLN A 101 0.67 -0.09 -4.22
CA GLN A 101 1.75 0.22 -3.28
C GLN A 101 2.56 1.43 -3.75
N ILE A 102 3.02 1.44 -5.00
CA ILE A 102 3.79 2.53 -5.58
C ILE A 102 2.97 3.81 -5.59
N GLN A 103 1.71 3.74 -6.03
CA GLN A 103 0.84 4.90 -6.11
C GLN A 103 0.58 5.52 -4.73
N ASN A 104 0.23 4.69 -3.71
CA ASN A 104 -0.04 5.18 -2.36
C ASN A 104 1.21 5.82 -1.73
N ILE A 105 2.36 5.16 -1.78
CA ILE A 105 3.60 5.69 -1.23
C ILE A 105 4.00 6.97 -1.96
N SER A 106 3.96 6.97 -3.30
CA SER A 106 4.38 8.13 -4.11
C SER A 106 3.48 9.34 -3.91
N MET A 107 2.15 9.17 -3.76
CA MET A 107 1.27 10.31 -3.50
C MET A 107 1.46 10.88 -2.10
N THR A 108 1.75 10.07 -1.08
CA THR A 108 1.97 10.54 0.29
C THR A 108 3.26 11.33 0.45
N ILE A 109 4.28 11.04 -0.37
CA ILE A 109 5.54 11.80 -0.43
C ILE A 109 5.53 12.92 -1.49
N GLY A 110 4.41 13.13 -2.18
CA GLY A 110 4.22 14.24 -3.11
C GLY A 110 4.79 14.04 -4.51
N LEU A 111 5.21 12.82 -4.88
CA LEU A 111 5.71 12.53 -6.23
C LEU A 111 4.60 12.34 -7.26
N LEU A 112 3.43 11.86 -6.82
CA LEU A 112 2.27 11.63 -7.68
C LEU A 112 1.05 12.40 -7.16
N PRO A 113 0.07 12.70 -8.02
CA PRO A 113 -1.15 13.34 -7.60
C PRO A 113 -1.96 12.45 -6.66
N ILE A 114 -2.75 13.06 -5.77
CA ILE A 114 -3.62 12.36 -4.83
C ILE A 114 -4.76 11.72 -5.62
N MET A 115 -4.84 10.39 -5.60
CA MET A 115 -5.84 9.61 -6.35
C MET A 115 -6.75 8.77 -5.43
N GLY A 116 -6.60 8.84 -4.11
CA GLY A 116 -7.43 8.07 -3.19
C GLY A 116 -7.25 6.55 -3.33
N ILE A 117 -6.02 6.09 -3.56
CA ILE A 117 -5.69 4.66 -3.69
C ILE A 117 -5.14 4.16 -2.36
N THR A 118 -5.76 3.10 -1.84
CA THR A 118 -5.39 2.51 -0.55
C THR A 118 -4.13 1.66 -0.64
N LEU A 119 -3.33 1.63 0.43
CA LEU A 119 -2.18 0.73 0.56
C LEU A 119 -2.67 -0.69 0.88
N PRO A 120 -2.35 -1.72 0.06
CA PRO A 120 -2.83 -3.08 0.28
C PRO A 120 -2.54 -3.60 1.68
N PHE A 121 -3.56 -4.22 2.30
CA PHE A 121 -3.54 -4.84 3.64
C PHE A 121 -3.31 -3.91 4.84
N ILE A 122 -2.95 -2.65 4.62
CA ILE A 122 -2.59 -1.70 5.68
C ILE A 122 -3.66 -0.63 5.84
N SER A 123 -4.19 -0.10 4.72
CA SER A 123 -5.24 0.92 4.74
C SER A 123 -6.55 0.37 5.28
N TYR A 124 -7.24 1.21 6.05
CA TYR A 124 -8.60 0.92 6.48
C TYR A 124 -9.57 0.99 5.29
N GLY A 125 -10.25 -0.13 5.00
CA GLY A 125 -11.26 -0.18 3.94
C GLY A 125 -11.87 -1.58 3.83
N GLY A 126 -13.17 -1.72 4.10
CA GLY A 126 -13.83 -3.02 4.07
C GLY A 126 -13.89 -3.64 2.66
N SER A 127 -14.19 -2.84 1.65
CA SER A 127 -14.28 -3.30 0.26
C SER A 127 -12.90 -3.63 -0.34
N SER A 128 -11.89 -2.81 -0.06
CA SER A 128 -10.52 -3.07 -0.50
C SER A 128 -9.94 -4.32 0.15
N LEU A 129 -10.16 -4.51 1.45
CA LEU A 129 -9.74 -5.72 2.15
C LEU A 129 -10.39 -6.98 1.56
N LEU A 130 -11.69 -6.96 1.28
CA LEU A 130 -12.39 -8.06 0.61
C LEU A 130 -11.76 -8.38 -0.75
N SER A 131 -11.45 -7.37 -1.55
CA SER A 131 -10.82 -7.55 -2.85
C SER A 131 -9.44 -8.20 -2.72
N TYR A 132 -8.63 -7.74 -1.78
CA TYR A 132 -7.30 -8.36 -1.54
C TYR A 132 -7.41 -9.80 -1.02
N MET A 133 -8.40 -10.11 -0.17
CA MET A 133 -8.62 -11.48 0.29
C MET A 133 -9.03 -12.41 -0.85
N ILE A 134 -9.83 -11.94 -1.82
CA ILE A 134 -10.14 -12.70 -3.03
C ILE A 134 -8.88 -12.97 -3.85
N LEU A 135 -8.06 -11.94 -4.09
CA LEU A 135 -6.80 -12.10 -4.83
C LEU A 135 -5.85 -13.10 -4.15
N ILE A 136 -5.72 -13.03 -2.83
CA ILE A 136 -4.91 -13.97 -2.05
C ILE A 136 -5.51 -15.39 -2.12
N GLY A 137 -6.83 -15.53 -2.07
CA GLY A 137 -7.51 -16.82 -2.24
C GLY A 137 -7.19 -17.47 -3.58
N MET A 138 -7.16 -16.70 -4.67
CA MET A 138 -6.73 -17.18 -5.99
C MET A 138 -5.27 -17.63 -5.99
N LEU A 139 -4.36 -16.87 -5.36
CA LEU A 139 -2.95 -17.25 -5.23
C LEU A 139 -2.77 -18.55 -4.45
N PHE A 140 -3.52 -18.73 -3.36
CA PHE A 140 -3.49 -19.99 -2.60
C PHE A 140 -4.01 -21.18 -3.39
N ASN A 141 -5.05 -20.99 -4.22
CA ASN A 141 -5.57 -22.05 -5.09
C ASN A 141 -4.49 -22.51 -6.08
N ILE A 142 -3.88 -21.57 -6.77
CA ILE A 142 -2.77 -21.85 -7.74
C ILE A 142 -1.59 -22.53 -7.03
N SER A 143 -1.25 -22.08 -5.82
CA SER A 143 -0.16 -22.69 -5.03
C SER A 143 -0.47 -24.13 -4.62
N ASN A 144 -1.71 -24.41 -4.22
CA ASN A 144 -2.16 -25.75 -3.80
C ASN A 144 -2.25 -26.73 -4.97
N GLU A 145 -2.70 -26.30 -6.12
CA GLU A 145 -2.79 -27.14 -7.32
C GLU A 145 -1.43 -27.71 -7.70
N LYS A 146 -0.39 -26.91 -7.56
CA LYS A 146 0.99 -27.32 -7.74
C LYS A 146 1.45 -28.44 -6.78
N LEU A 147 0.99 -28.41 -5.54
CA LEU A 147 1.31 -29.46 -4.55
C LEU A 147 0.61 -30.78 -4.88
N ARG A 148 -0.56 -30.72 -5.51
CA ARG A 148 -1.33 -31.89 -5.93
C ARG A 148 -0.69 -32.64 -7.11
N PHE A 149 -0.10 -31.93 -8.07
CA PHE A 149 0.54 -32.53 -9.25
C PHE A 149 1.97 -33.01 -9.00
N LYS A 150 2.52 -32.77 -7.82
CA LYS A 150 3.88 -33.21 -7.45
C LYS A 150 3.90 -34.58 -6.74
N ASN A 151 2.73 -35.11 -6.37
CA ASN A 151 2.52 -36.47 -5.84
C ASN A 151 1.91 -37.36 -6.90
#